data_5a208992dd598781b51d99c187dec4d0
#
_entry.id   5a208992dd598781b51d99c187dec4d0
#
_cell.length_a   1.000
_cell.length_b   1.000
_cell.length_c   1.000
_cell.angle_alpha   90.00
_cell.angle_beta   90.00
_cell.angle_gamma   90.00
#
_symmetry.space_group_name_H-M   'P 1'
#
loop_
_entity.id
_entity.type
_entity.pdbx_description
1 polymer ?
#
loop_
_entity_poly.entity_id
_entity_poly.type
_entity_poly.pdbx_seq_one_letter_code
_entity_poly.pdbx_strand_id
1 'polypeptide(L)'
;MDKYVAISIMCRDENEYLHEWIDYHSAIGVDHFYIFDNDSQTPISETLKQQVENGLVTVENIYGVGDTMRQQRSQSEAVKKLTEYTWVGLLDTDEFVVLLDDSTNIKDYLKQYEIYGAVGLNWLLFGANGHEHKQESIINSFTQSCPSNGANKHIKSFVRTKSFINTDHDPHFMSTIHGTVNVDLGVIKGPFNNPPILDRKMRINHYVTRSMEDYNQKRLRGPGDGNGEKKITKYSDNFFKAYNNEDVQNYDIIKLKERIDNEN
;
A
#
# COMPACT_ATOMS: atom_id res chain seq x y z
N MET A 1 16.06 18.85 0.17
CA MET A 1 14.64 18.59 0.43
C MET A 1 14.57 17.87 1.78
N ASP A 2 13.64 18.26 2.63
CA ASP A 2 13.46 17.58 3.91
C ASP A 2 12.96 16.17 3.66
N LYS A 3 13.72 15.16 4.08
CA LYS A 3 13.39 13.74 3.98
C LYS A 3 12.33 13.40 5.03
N TYR A 4 11.05 13.55 4.69
CA TYR A 4 9.98 13.44 5.65
C TYR A 4 9.19 12.13 5.53
N VAL A 5 8.78 11.74 4.31
CA VAL A 5 7.99 10.53 4.07
C VAL A 5 8.66 9.64 3.02
N ALA A 6 8.94 8.39 3.38
CA ALA A 6 9.23 7.34 2.42
C ALA A 6 8.13 6.28 2.44
N ILE A 7 7.98 5.54 1.34
CA ILE A 7 7.15 4.33 1.31
C ILE A 7 8.02 3.13 0.94
N SER A 8 7.81 2.00 1.63
CA SER A 8 8.42 0.73 1.28
C SER A 8 7.37 -0.28 0.85
N ILE A 9 7.68 -1.00 -0.22
CA ILE A 9 6.91 -2.14 -0.73
C ILE A 9 7.81 -3.35 -0.94
N MET A 10 7.22 -4.53 -0.89
CA MET A 10 7.79 -5.76 -1.43
C MET A 10 6.91 -6.22 -2.59
N CYS A 11 7.47 -6.40 -3.77
CA CYS A 11 6.72 -6.81 -4.95
C CYS A 11 7.43 -7.89 -5.75
N ARG A 12 6.66 -8.56 -6.60
CA ARG A 12 7.12 -9.54 -7.57
C ARG A 12 6.24 -9.49 -8.80
N ASP A 13 6.84 -9.32 -9.98
CA ASP A 13 6.12 -9.29 -11.27
C ASP A 13 4.93 -8.30 -11.27
N GLU A 14 5.13 -7.07 -10.74
CA GLU A 14 4.14 -5.99 -10.66
C GLU A 14 4.53 -4.77 -11.54
N ASN A 15 5.43 -4.98 -12.49
CA ASN A 15 6.06 -3.92 -13.29
C ASN A 15 5.07 -2.98 -13.99
N GLU A 16 3.92 -3.49 -14.43
CA GLU A 16 2.97 -2.76 -15.29
C GLU A 16 2.37 -1.51 -14.63
N TYR A 17 2.10 -1.58 -13.31
CA TYR A 17 1.42 -0.50 -12.60
C TYR A 17 2.34 0.36 -11.72
N LEU A 18 3.64 0.02 -11.65
CA LEU A 18 4.57 0.70 -10.74
C LEU A 18 4.78 2.18 -11.09
N HIS A 19 4.77 2.54 -12.38
CA HIS A 19 4.90 3.95 -12.78
C HIS A 19 3.72 4.77 -12.26
N GLU A 20 2.47 4.33 -12.52
CA GLU A 20 1.28 5.01 -12.00
C GLU A 20 1.30 5.11 -10.48
N TRP A 21 1.69 4.03 -9.79
CA TRP A 21 1.75 3.97 -8.34
C TRP A 21 2.78 4.96 -7.75
N ILE A 22 3.99 5.03 -8.33
CA ILE A 22 5.05 5.94 -7.89
C ILE A 22 4.69 7.40 -8.20
N ASP A 23 4.22 7.67 -9.42
CA ASP A 23 3.86 9.02 -9.85
C ASP A 23 2.74 9.58 -8.97
N TYR A 24 1.72 8.77 -8.68
CA TYR A 24 0.63 9.16 -7.79
C TYR A 24 1.11 9.46 -6.37
N HIS A 25 1.89 8.56 -5.76
CA HIS A 25 2.36 8.78 -4.38
C HIS A 25 3.38 9.93 -4.29
N SER A 26 4.19 10.15 -5.33
CA SER A 26 5.05 11.33 -5.43
C SER A 26 4.22 12.61 -5.48
N ALA A 27 3.13 12.62 -6.25
CA ALA A 27 2.25 13.78 -6.38
C ALA A 27 1.56 14.18 -5.05
N ILE A 28 1.24 13.20 -4.18
CA ILE A 28 0.74 13.49 -2.83
C ILE A 28 1.83 13.80 -1.80
N GLY A 29 3.10 13.94 -2.22
CA GLY A 29 4.21 14.43 -1.38
C GLY A 29 5.10 13.36 -0.75
N VAL A 30 5.11 12.12 -1.24
CA VAL A 30 6.09 11.12 -0.84
C VAL A 30 7.47 11.47 -1.42
N ASP A 31 8.50 11.43 -0.58
CA ASP A 31 9.85 11.88 -0.95
C ASP A 31 10.73 10.77 -1.52
N HIS A 32 10.43 9.50 -1.21
CA HIS A 32 11.25 8.36 -1.63
C HIS A 32 10.51 7.04 -1.56
N PHE A 33 10.92 6.09 -2.42
CA PHE A 33 10.39 4.74 -2.46
C PHE A 33 11.50 3.71 -2.28
N TYR A 34 11.32 2.77 -1.34
CA TYR A 34 12.21 1.65 -1.13
C TYR A 34 11.53 0.35 -1.50
N ILE A 35 11.99 -0.27 -2.58
CA ILE A 35 11.33 -1.44 -3.18
C ILE A 35 12.20 -2.68 -2.98
N PHE A 36 11.62 -3.69 -2.34
CA PHE A 36 12.19 -5.03 -2.31
C PHE A 36 11.65 -5.82 -3.50
N ASP A 37 12.51 -6.06 -4.50
CA ASP A 37 12.19 -6.92 -5.64
C ASP A 37 12.36 -8.38 -5.24
N ASN A 38 11.24 -9.08 -5.13
CA ASN A 38 11.20 -10.48 -4.73
C ASN A 38 11.32 -11.40 -5.94
N ASP A 39 12.47 -11.34 -6.63
CA ASP A 39 12.82 -12.21 -7.75
C ASP A 39 11.83 -12.07 -8.93
N SER A 40 11.58 -10.83 -9.37
CA SER A 40 10.77 -10.54 -10.55
C SER A 40 11.44 -11.03 -11.83
N GLN A 41 10.65 -11.53 -12.80
CA GLN A 41 11.16 -11.98 -14.11
C GLN A 41 11.83 -10.83 -14.89
N THR A 42 11.21 -9.65 -14.89
CA THR A 42 11.83 -8.41 -15.33
C THR A 42 12.23 -7.63 -14.08
N PRO A 43 13.52 -7.34 -13.86
CA PRO A 43 13.97 -6.60 -12.69
C PRO A 43 13.25 -5.26 -12.55
N ILE A 44 12.76 -4.97 -11.34
CA ILE A 44 12.07 -3.70 -11.05
C ILE A 44 12.99 -2.50 -11.31
N SER A 45 14.30 -2.65 -11.08
CA SER A 45 15.31 -1.62 -11.37
C SER A 45 15.43 -1.27 -12.86
N GLU A 46 15.10 -2.19 -13.76
CA GLU A 46 15.03 -1.92 -15.20
C GLU A 46 13.77 -1.13 -15.57
N THR A 47 12.63 -1.53 -15.01
CA THR A 47 11.34 -0.83 -15.19
C THR A 47 11.41 0.60 -14.70
N LEU A 48 11.99 0.82 -13.51
CA LEU A 48 12.08 2.13 -12.85
C LEU A 48 13.46 2.79 -13.01
N LYS A 49 14.16 2.50 -14.11
CA LYS A 49 15.53 2.96 -14.32
C LYS A 49 15.72 4.46 -14.09
N GLN A 50 14.84 5.29 -14.64
CA GLN A 50 14.92 6.74 -14.50
C GLN A 50 14.72 7.18 -13.04
N GLN A 51 13.77 6.56 -12.31
CA GLN A 51 13.49 6.87 -10.91
C GLN A 51 14.62 6.40 -9.99
N VAL A 52 15.32 5.33 -10.36
CA VAL A 52 16.52 4.86 -9.64
C VAL A 52 17.70 5.80 -9.90
N GLU A 53 17.95 6.18 -11.16
CA GLU A 53 19.06 7.07 -11.53
C GLU A 53 18.94 8.47 -10.92
N ASN A 54 17.72 8.99 -10.75
CA ASN A 54 17.48 10.30 -10.12
C ASN A 54 17.35 10.23 -8.59
N GLY A 55 17.43 9.03 -8.00
CA GLY A 55 17.41 8.82 -6.55
C GLY A 55 16.02 8.85 -5.89
N LEU A 56 14.93 8.90 -6.67
CA LEU A 56 13.56 8.81 -6.16
C LEU A 56 13.24 7.40 -5.64
N VAL A 57 13.80 6.37 -6.29
CA VAL A 57 13.57 4.95 -5.96
C VAL A 57 14.88 4.26 -5.61
N THR A 58 14.88 3.46 -4.55
CA THR A 58 15.90 2.45 -4.26
C THR A 58 15.28 1.08 -4.45
N VAL A 59 15.94 0.22 -5.25
CA VAL A 59 15.55 -1.18 -5.42
C VAL A 59 16.58 -2.09 -4.77
N GLU A 60 16.10 -3.02 -3.98
CA GLU A 60 16.92 -4.09 -3.39
C GLU A 60 16.35 -5.44 -3.76
N ASN A 61 17.18 -6.28 -4.37
CA ASN A 61 16.78 -7.63 -4.73
C ASN A 61 16.80 -8.54 -3.51
N ILE A 62 15.73 -9.28 -3.28
CA ILE A 62 15.64 -10.31 -2.25
C ILE A 62 15.39 -11.66 -2.88
N TYR A 63 16.15 -12.66 -2.45
CA TYR A 63 16.11 -13.99 -3.00
C TYR A 63 15.73 -15.02 -1.93
N GLY A 64 15.16 -16.11 -2.37
CA GLY A 64 14.89 -17.28 -1.52
C GLY A 64 13.43 -17.68 -1.49
N VAL A 65 13.17 -18.96 -1.75
CA VAL A 65 11.85 -19.58 -1.67
C VAL A 65 11.60 -20.04 -0.24
N GLY A 66 10.38 -19.87 0.27
CA GLY A 66 9.95 -20.53 1.52
C GLY A 66 10.09 -19.71 2.82
N ASP A 67 10.46 -18.45 2.76
CA ASP A 67 10.43 -17.58 3.94
C ASP A 67 9.04 -16.98 4.16
N THR A 68 8.27 -17.55 5.08
CA THR A 68 6.91 -17.09 5.43
C THR A 68 6.89 -15.75 6.14
N MET A 69 8.05 -15.24 6.58
CA MET A 69 8.21 -13.95 7.26
C MET A 69 8.90 -12.91 6.38
N ARG A 70 9.03 -13.17 5.08
CA ARG A 70 9.81 -12.31 4.18
C ARG A 70 9.27 -10.89 4.14
N GLN A 71 7.97 -10.71 4.01
CA GLN A 71 7.35 -9.38 3.99
C GLN A 71 7.66 -8.61 5.27
N GLN A 72 7.48 -9.23 6.44
CA GLN A 72 7.74 -8.59 7.73
C GLN A 72 9.23 -8.25 7.92
N ARG A 73 10.14 -9.12 7.45
CA ARG A 73 11.58 -8.84 7.49
C ARG A 73 11.95 -7.68 6.58
N SER A 74 11.45 -7.66 5.34
CA SER A 74 11.66 -6.55 4.41
C SER A 74 11.12 -5.24 4.97
N GLN A 75 9.94 -5.24 5.55
CA GLN A 75 9.35 -4.06 6.21
C GLN A 75 10.21 -3.58 7.39
N SER A 76 10.64 -4.51 8.26
CA SER A 76 11.52 -4.17 9.40
C SER A 76 12.86 -3.61 8.93
N GLU A 77 13.41 -4.18 7.87
CA GLU A 77 14.66 -3.71 7.27
C GLU A 77 14.52 -2.34 6.63
N ALA A 78 13.43 -2.10 5.90
CA ALA A 78 13.13 -0.80 5.31
C ALA A 78 13.12 0.32 6.37
N VAL A 79 12.40 0.13 7.48
CA VAL A 79 12.34 1.15 8.53
C VAL A 79 13.72 1.43 9.13
N LYS A 80 14.57 0.40 9.30
CA LYS A 80 15.94 0.55 9.80
C LYS A 80 16.88 1.24 8.82
N LYS A 81 16.69 1.05 7.51
CA LYS A 81 17.48 1.70 6.45
C LYS A 81 17.04 3.14 6.19
N LEU A 82 15.77 3.45 6.39
CA LEU A 82 15.16 4.76 6.09
C LEU A 82 15.09 5.70 7.31
N THR A 83 16.04 5.57 8.24
CA THR A 83 16.07 6.37 9.50
C THR A 83 16.25 7.87 9.30
N GLU A 84 16.64 8.30 8.10
CA GLU A 84 16.71 9.71 7.71
C GLU A 84 15.35 10.31 7.38
N TYR A 85 14.32 9.48 7.14
CA TYR A 85 12.94 9.89 6.96
C TYR A 85 12.21 9.88 8.31
N THR A 86 11.31 10.83 8.50
CA THR A 86 10.49 10.87 9.72
C THR A 86 9.47 9.73 9.74
N TRP A 87 8.86 9.47 8.58
CA TRP A 87 7.82 8.47 8.41
C TRP A 87 8.15 7.46 7.31
N VAL A 88 7.82 6.21 7.54
CA VAL A 88 7.85 5.15 6.52
C VAL A 88 6.47 4.49 6.43
N GLY A 89 5.84 4.62 5.27
CA GLY A 89 4.63 3.87 4.90
C GLY A 89 5.00 2.45 4.47
N LEU A 90 4.27 1.46 4.96
CA LEU A 90 4.48 0.05 4.63
C LEU A 90 3.27 -0.46 3.87
N LEU A 91 3.35 -0.42 2.54
CA LEU A 91 2.23 -0.68 1.63
C LEU A 91 2.49 -1.89 0.73
N ASP A 92 1.47 -2.25 -0.05
CA ASP A 92 1.55 -3.16 -1.19
C ASP A 92 1.34 -2.39 -2.50
N THR A 93 1.69 -2.97 -3.66
CA THR A 93 1.60 -2.32 -4.99
C THR A 93 0.18 -2.07 -5.48
N ASP A 94 -0.80 -2.70 -4.85
CA ASP A 94 -2.23 -2.56 -5.13
C ASP A 94 -2.94 -1.65 -4.10
N GLU A 95 -2.17 -0.87 -3.34
CA GLU A 95 -2.65 0.02 -2.29
C GLU A 95 -2.27 1.47 -2.59
N PHE A 96 -3.26 2.36 -2.57
CA PHE A 96 -3.10 3.79 -2.83
C PHE A 96 -3.61 4.60 -1.64
N VAL A 97 -2.79 5.50 -1.12
CA VAL A 97 -3.19 6.43 -0.05
C VAL A 97 -4.12 7.49 -0.62
N VAL A 98 -5.29 7.68 -0.05
CA VAL A 98 -6.23 8.73 -0.47
C VAL A 98 -6.40 9.74 0.64
N LEU A 99 -6.18 11.01 0.31
CA LEU A 99 -6.41 12.17 1.17
C LEU A 99 -7.82 12.69 0.89
N LEU A 100 -8.69 12.71 1.91
CA LEU A 100 -10.13 12.92 1.75
C LEU A 100 -10.58 14.36 2.04
N ASP A 101 -9.80 15.08 2.84
CA ASP A 101 -10.06 16.49 3.14
C ASP A 101 -9.41 17.40 2.06
N ASP A 102 -9.25 18.68 2.34
CA ASP A 102 -8.79 19.67 1.36
C ASP A 102 -7.28 19.59 1.04
N SER A 103 -6.44 18.99 1.91
CA SER A 103 -5.00 18.88 1.65
C SER A 103 -4.69 17.88 0.53
N THR A 104 -3.77 18.27 -0.34
CA THR A 104 -3.19 17.45 -1.41
C THR A 104 -1.87 16.80 -1.01
N ASN A 105 -1.36 17.08 0.21
CA ASN A 105 -0.05 16.62 0.66
C ASN A 105 -0.14 15.77 1.93
N ILE A 106 0.34 14.52 1.86
CA ILE A 106 0.34 13.58 2.98
C ILE A 106 1.11 14.09 4.20
N LYS A 107 2.13 14.95 3.99
CA LYS A 107 2.95 15.50 5.06
C LYS A 107 2.13 16.36 6.03
N ASP A 108 1.12 17.07 5.54
CA ASP A 108 0.26 17.90 6.37
C ASP A 108 -0.59 17.09 7.34
N TYR A 109 -0.99 15.90 6.92
CA TYR A 109 -1.67 14.95 7.81
C TYR A 109 -0.69 14.32 8.79
N LEU A 110 0.44 13.80 8.32
CA LEU A 110 1.39 13.06 9.17
C LEU A 110 1.99 13.93 10.28
N LYS A 111 2.14 15.24 10.09
CA LYS A 111 2.53 16.20 11.14
C LYS A 111 1.61 16.16 12.37
N GLN A 112 0.32 15.87 12.17
CA GLN A 112 -0.66 15.80 13.28
C GLN A 112 -0.44 14.57 14.19
N TYR A 113 0.31 13.56 13.71
CA TYR A 113 0.56 12.30 14.42
C TYR A 113 1.96 12.18 15.02
N GLU A 114 2.79 13.21 14.99
CA GLU A 114 4.22 13.14 15.39
C GLU A 114 4.46 12.76 16.85
N ILE A 115 3.47 12.90 17.70
CA ILE A 115 3.55 12.46 19.11
C ILE A 115 3.32 10.95 19.28
N TYR A 116 2.80 10.27 18.23
CA TYR A 116 2.55 8.84 18.21
C TYR A 116 3.66 8.09 17.48
N GLY A 117 3.69 6.78 17.65
CA GLY A 117 4.67 5.91 17.00
C GLY A 117 4.29 5.48 15.59
N ALA A 118 2.99 5.34 15.33
CA ALA A 118 2.46 5.02 14.02
C ALA A 118 1.02 5.51 13.87
N VAL A 119 0.60 5.67 12.61
CA VAL A 119 -0.80 5.85 12.23
C VAL A 119 -1.23 4.73 11.30
N GLY A 120 -2.37 4.09 11.62
CA GLY A 120 -2.97 3.01 10.84
C GLY A 120 -4.13 3.55 10.00
N LEU A 121 -4.05 3.32 8.69
CA LEU A 121 -5.06 3.70 7.71
C LEU A 121 -5.89 2.48 7.32
N ASN A 122 -7.22 2.56 7.45
CA ASN A 122 -8.10 1.47 7.02
C ASN A 122 -8.09 1.28 5.51
N TRP A 123 -8.33 0.06 5.06
CA TRP A 123 -8.65 -0.23 3.68
C TRP A 123 -10.06 0.21 3.32
N LEU A 124 -10.24 0.67 2.08
CA LEU A 124 -11.47 0.59 1.32
C LEU A 124 -11.20 -0.31 0.13
N LEU A 125 -11.88 -1.43 0.06
CA LEU A 125 -11.69 -2.41 -1.02
C LEU A 125 -12.38 -1.95 -2.30
N PHE A 126 -11.71 -2.22 -3.43
CA PHE A 126 -12.22 -2.00 -4.77
C PHE A 126 -12.30 -3.31 -5.54
N GLY A 127 -13.39 -3.49 -6.28
CA GLY A 127 -13.65 -4.64 -7.11
C GLY A 127 -13.07 -4.51 -8.52
N ALA A 128 -13.33 -5.52 -9.34
CA ALA A 128 -12.83 -5.61 -10.71
C ALA A 128 -13.61 -4.72 -11.71
N ASN A 129 -14.70 -4.09 -11.33
CA ASN A 129 -15.58 -3.31 -12.23
C ASN A 129 -16.05 -4.05 -13.48
N GLY A 130 -16.10 -5.39 -13.44
CA GLY A 130 -16.42 -6.21 -14.61
C GLY A 130 -15.30 -6.32 -15.66
N HIS A 131 -14.11 -5.77 -15.41
CA HIS A 131 -13.01 -5.86 -16.35
C HIS A 131 -12.44 -7.29 -16.41
N GLU A 132 -12.47 -7.89 -17.59
CA GLU A 132 -11.85 -9.18 -17.87
C GLU A 132 -10.36 -9.05 -18.14
N HIS A 133 -9.96 -7.99 -18.87
CA HIS A 133 -8.58 -7.72 -19.27
C HIS A 133 -7.94 -6.61 -18.45
N LYS A 134 -6.60 -6.63 -18.41
CA LYS A 134 -5.79 -5.58 -17.81
C LYS A 134 -6.16 -4.20 -18.33
N GLN A 135 -6.05 -3.22 -17.46
CA GLN A 135 -6.35 -1.83 -17.77
C GLN A 135 -5.05 -1.00 -17.72
N GLU A 136 -5.02 0.09 -18.47
CA GLU A 136 -3.85 0.99 -18.51
C GLU A 136 -3.66 1.77 -17.19
N SER A 137 -4.74 2.02 -16.45
CA SER A 137 -4.73 2.79 -15.22
C SER A 137 -5.59 2.12 -14.15
N ILE A 138 -5.03 1.90 -12.97
CA ILE A 138 -5.78 1.43 -11.81
C ILE A 138 -6.75 2.51 -11.35
N ILE A 139 -6.26 3.74 -11.19
CA ILE A 139 -7.03 4.87 -10.64
C ILE A 139 -8.28 5.16 -11.47
N ASN A 140 -8.15 5.15 -12.79
CA ASN A 140 -9.24 5.54 -13.69
C ASN A 140 -10.20 4.40 -14.00
N SER A 141 -9.76 3.13 -13.87
CA SER A 141 -10.55 1.98 -14.34
C SER A 141 -11.30 1.27 -13.23
N PHE A 142 -10.76 1.24 -12.01
CA PHE A 142 -11.38 0.50 -10.89
C PHE A 142 -12.04 1.49 -9.92
N THR A 143 -13.26 1.90 -10.22
CA THR A 143 -13.99 2.94 -9.47
C THR A 143 -15.14 2.39 -8.60
N GLN A 144 -15.34 1.07 -8.58
CA GLN A 144 -16.39 0.43 -7.76
C GLN A 144 -15.80 -0.10 -6.47
N SER A 145 -16.24 0.46 -5.35
CA SER A 145 -15.79 0.10 -4.01
C SER A 145 -16.76 -0.80 -3.27
N CYS A 146 -16.27 -1.51 -2.25
CA CYS A 146 -17.01 -2.42 -1.39
C CYS A 146 -17.01 -1.93 0.07
N PRO A 147 -17.72 -0.85 0.43
CA PRO A 147 -17.61 -0.21 1.75
C PRO A 147 -18.13 -1.08 2.91
N SER A 148 -19.07 -2.01 2.68
CA SER A 148 -19.56 -2.92 3.72
C SER A 148 -18.71 -4.18 3.90
N ASN A 149 -17.65 -4.36 3.09
CA ASN A 149 -16.80 -5.54 3.20
C ASN A 149 -16.04 -5.59 4.53
N GLY A 150 -16.20 -6.70 5.26
CA GLY A 150 -15.59 -6.89 6.59
C GLY A 150 -14.05 -6.83 6.60
N ALA A 151 -13.39 -6.96 5.45
CA ALA A 151 -11.94 -6.83 5.34
C ALA A 151 -11.46 -5.36 5.40
N ASN A 152 -12.36 -4.38 5.25
CA ASN A 152 -12.03 -2.94 5.40
C ASN A 152 -11.53 -2.57 6.81
N LYS A 153 -11.74 -3.44 7.81
CA LYS A 153 -11.16 -3.26 9.14
C LYS A 153 -9.64 -3.38 9.18
N HIS A 154 -9.00 -4.02 8.19
CA HIS A 154 -7.54 -4.07 8.11
C HIS A 154 -6.96 -2.67 7.93
N ILE A 155 -5.74 -2.51 8.43
CA ILE A 155 -4.99 -1.26 8.29
C ILE A 155 -3.69 -1.48 7.53
N LYS A 156 -3.11 -0.39 7.03
CA LYS A 156 -1.68 -0.27 6.71
C LYS A 156 -1.09 0.86 7.52
N SER A 157 0.17 0.71 7.91
CA SER A 157 0.80 1.61 8.88
C SER A 157 1.81 2.56 8.22
N PHE A 158 1.71 3.84 8.58
CA PHE A 158 2.82 4.78 8.50
C PHE A 158 3.49 4.85 9.86
N VAL A 159 4.79 4.54 9.90
CA VAL A 159 5.57 4.36 11.13
C VAL A 159 6.59 5.48 11.26
N ARG A 160 6.70 6.09 12.44
CA ARG A 160 7.82 6.97 12.78
C ARG A 160 9.07 6.14 12.99
N THR A 161 10.09 6.39 12.19
CA THR A 161 11.34 5.61 12.22
C THR A 161 11.98 5.57 13.60
N LYS A 162 12.01 6.71 14.31
CA LYS A 162 12.55 6.83 15.68
C LYS A 162 11.73 6.12 16.77
N SER A 163 10.51 5.70 16.46
CA SER A 163 9.61 5.01 17.41
C SER A 163 9.48 3.51 17.11
N PHE A 164 10.01 3.03 16.01
CA PHE A 164 9.87 1.65 15.57
C PHE A 164 10.57 0.67 16.51
N ILE A 165 9.90 -0.43 16.83
CA ILE A 165 10.45 -1.56 17.59
C ILE A 165 10.60 -2.77 16.69
N ASN A 166 9.48 -3.29 16.16
CA ASN A 166 9.45 -4.44 15.26
C ASN A 166 8.09 -4.54 14.51
N THR A 167 7.93 -5.55 13.67
CA THR A 167 6.73 -5.81 12.87
C THR A 167 5.72 -6.75 13.55
N ASP A 168 5.94 -7.19 14.77
CA ASP A 168 5.07 -8.09 15.56
C ASP A 168 4.48 -9.29 14.80
N HIS A 169 5.22 -9.83 13.84
CA HIS A 169 4.78 -10.95 13.00
C HIS A 169 3.53 -10.67 12.12
N ASP A 170 3.14 -9.40 11.98
CA ASP A 170 2.01 -9.00 11.13
C ASP A 170 2.45 -7.87 10.18
N PRO A 171 2.21 -7.98 8.85
CA PRO A 171 2.61 -6.96 7.89
C PRO A 171 1.74 -5.68 7.93
N HIS A 172 0.68 -5.67 8.70
CA HIS A 172 -0.27 -4.54 8.80
C HIS A 172 -0.03 -3.67 10.02
N PHE A 173 0.54 -4.25 11.10
CA PHE A 173 0.71 -3.57 12.38
C PHE A 173 2.16 -3.58 12.85
N MET A 174 2.62 -2.43 13.34
CA MET A 174 3.98 -2.23 13.81
C MET A 174 3.98 -1.89 15.28
N SER A 175 4.81 -2.59 16.05
CA SER A 175 5.11 -2.21 17.43
C SER A 175 5.98 -0.97 17.47
N THR A 176 5.57 0.00 18.28
CA THR A 176 6.26 1.28 18.42
C THR A 176 6.32 1.74 19.87
N ILE A 177 7.31 2.56 20.22
CA ILE A 177 7.49 3.09 21.58
C ILE A 177 6.30 3.97 22.01
N HIS A 178 5.72 4.74 21.07
CA HIS A 178 4.68 5.72 21.37
C HIS A 178 3.27 5.27 20.94
N GLY A 179 3.09 3.96 20.67
CA GLY A 179 1.81 3.37 20.28
C GLY A 179 1.38 3.73 18.87
N THR A 180 0.30 3.09 18.44
CA THR A 180 -0.33 3.28 17.13
C THR A 180 -1.73 3.81 17.30
N VAL A 181 -2.11 4.77 16.45
CA VAL A 181 -3.46 5.36 16.43
C VAL A 181 -4.09 5.25 15.03
N ASN A 182 -5.42 5.35 14.97
CA ASN A 182 -6.13 5.57 13.70
C ASN A 182 -6.16 7.07 13.34
N VAL A 183 -6.76 7.40 12.21
CA VAL A 183 -6.83 8.78 11.72
C VAL A 183 -7.59 9.74 12.64
N ASP A 184 -8.45 9.24 13.53
CA ASP A 184 -9.17 10.03 14.55
C ASP A 184 -8.53 9.95 15.95
N LEU A 185 -7.26 9.54 16.03
CA LEU A 185 -6.47 9.40 17.26
C LEU A 185 -6.92 8.28 18.21
N GLY A 186 -7.83 7.41 17.77
CA GLY A 186 -8.19 6.20 18.52
C GLY A 186 -7.04 5.20 18.55
N VAL A 187 -6.75 4.63 19.71
CA VAL A 187 -5.66 3.67 19.92
C VAL A 187 -5.92 2.36 19.18
N ILE A 188 -4.95 1.91 18.39
CA ILE A 188 -4.94 0.61 17.70
C ILE A 188 -3.95 -0.33 18.41
N LYS A 189 -4.36 -1.59 18.62
CA LYS A 189 -3.53 -2.62 19.31
C LYS A 189 -3.21 -3.84 18.44
N GLY A 190 -3.48 -3.79 17.15
CA GLY A 190 -3.26 -4.90 16.21
C GLY A 190 -3.61 -4.51 14.78
N PRO A 191 -3.69 -5.47 13.84
CA PRO A 191 -3.84 -5.23 12.43
C PRO A 191 -5.23 -4.74 12.00
N PHE A 192 -6.12 -4.49 12.95
CA PHE A 192 -7.51 -4.11 12.70
C PHE A 192 -7.89 -2.83 13.45
N ASN A 193 -8.58 -1.93 12.76
CA ASN A 193 -9.34 -0.83 13.34
C ASN A 193 -10.82 -1.04 13.00
N ASN A 194 -11.64 -1.27 14.01
CA ASN A 194 -13.06 -1.61 13.84
C ASN A 194 -13.93 -0.79 14.82
N PRO A 195 -14.91 -0.01 14.33
CA PRO A 195 -15.31 0.11 12.92
C PRO A 195 -14.24 0.80 12.07
N PRO A 196 -14.16 0.47 10.75
CA PRO A 196 -13.21 1.12 9.86
C PRO A 196 -13.60 2.59 9.63
N ILE A 197 -12.60 3.46 9.48
CA ILE A 197 -12.78 4.88 9.12
C ILE A 197 -12.46 5.01 7.64
N LEU A 198 -13.47 5.28 6.81
CA LEU A 198 -13.38 5.23 5.35
C LEU A 198 -13.60 6.56 4.64
N ASP A 199 -14.11 7.58 5.37
CA ASP A 199 -14.68 8.79 4.82
C ASP A 199 -14.06 10.10 5.33
N ARG A 200 -12.96 10.02 6.06
CA ARG A 200 -12.29 11.19 6.67
C ARG A 200 -10.78 11.08 6.64
N LYS A 201 -10.13 12.24 6.52
CA LYS A 201 -8.68 12.44 6.55
C LYS A 201 -7.94 11.59 5.53
N MET A 202 -7.61 10.35 5.87
CA MET A 202 -6.81 9.45 5.03
C MET A 202 -7.31 8.02 5.13
N ARG A 203 -7.26 7.29 4.03
CA ARG A 203 -7.47 5.84 3.95
C ARG A 203 -6.59 5.21 2.88
N ILE A 204 -6.64 3.91 2.78
CA ILE A 204 -6.03 3.15 1.69
C ILE A 204 -7.12 2.63 0.75
N ASN A 205 -7.08 3.00 -0.51
CA ASN A 205 -7.82 2.29 -1.55
C ASN A 205 -7.03 1.02 -1.90
N HIS A 206 -7.66 -0.16 -1.74
CA HIS A 206 -7.01 -1.45 -1.96
C HIS A 206 -7.65 -2.17 -3.15
N TYR A 207 -6.92 -2.24 -4.25
CA TYR A 207 -7.34 -2.83 -5.52
C TYR A 207 -6.91 -4.30 -5.61
N VAL A 208 -7.35 -5.10 -4.65
CA VAL A 208 -6.85 -6.46 -4.40
C VAL A 208 -7.05 -7.43 -5.56
N THR A 209 -8.13 -7.29 -6.32
CA THR A 209 -8.45 -8.16 -7.46
C THR A 209 -8.00 -7.59 -8.79
N ARG A 210 -8.21 -6.27 -9.01
CA ARG A 210 -8.07 -5.64 -10.33
C ARG A 210 -8.91 -6.38 -11.38
N SER A 211 -8.45 -6.50 -12.64
CA SER A 211 -9.14 -7.30 -13.66
C SER A 211 -9.08 -8.80 -13.36
N MET A 212 -9.93 -9.58 -14.04
CA MET A 212 -9.85 -11.04 -13.97
C MET A 212 -8.48 -11.58 -14.43
N GLU A 213 -7.90 -10.94 -15.45
CA GLU A 213 -6.56 -11.29 -15.95
C GLU A 213 -5.48 -11.03 -14.90
N ASP A 214 -5.47 -9.85 -14.24
CA ASP A 214 -4.55 -9.55 -13.12
C ASP A 214 -4.73 -10.53 -11.98
N TYR A 215 -5.98 -10.86 -11.64
CA TYR A 215 -6.29 -11.80 -10.57
C TYR A 215 -5.74 -13.21 -10.89
N ASN A 216 -5.91 -13.68 -12.12
CA ASN A 216 -5.39 -14.97 -12.55
C ASN A 216 -3.84 -15.00 -12.53
N GLN A 217 -3.18 -13.92 -12.93
CA GLN A 217 -1.72 -13.81 -12.81
C GLN A 217 -1.27 -13.82 -11.35
N LYS A 218 -1.95 -13.08 -10.47
CA LYS A 218 -1.70 -13.07 -9.02
C LYS A 218 -1.89 -14.48 -8.43
N ARG A 219 -2.92 -15.21 -8.89
CA ARG A 219 -3.19 -16.60 -8.51
C ARG A 219 -2.07 -17.55 -8.93
N LEU A 220 -1.58 -17.43 -10.17
CA LEU A 220 -0.49 -18.25 -10.70
C LEU A 220 0.84 -17.98 -9.99
N ARG A 221 1.15 -16.73 -9.74
CA ARG A 221 2.34 -16.29 -9.01
C ARG A 221 2.30 -16.76 -7.54
N GLY A 222 1.11 -16.75 -6.94
CA GLY A 222 0.87 -17.05 -5.52
C GLY A 222 1.24 -15.88 -4.60
N PRO A 223 0.98 -16.02 -3.29
CA PRO A 223 1.31 -14.99 -2.30
C PRO A 223 2.83 -14.81 -2.18
N GLY A 224 3.28 -13.57 -1.96
CA GLY A 224 4.70 -13.22 -1.83
C GLY A 224 5.41 -13.89 -0.65
N ASP A 225 4.63 -14.29 0.37
CA ASP A 225 5.06 -14.91 1.63
C ASP A 225 4.84 -16.44 1.71
N GLY A 226 4.41 -17.10 0.61
CA GLY A 226 3.93 -18.46 0.64
C GLY A 226 4.91 -19.53 0.17
N ASN A 227 4.92 -20.67 0.85
CA ASN A 227 5.37 -21.94 0.30
C ASN A 227 4.41 -22.36 -0.84
N GLY A 228 4.97 -22.88 -1.94
CA GLY A 228 4.27 -23.16 -3.19
C GLY A 228 2.98 -23.98 -3.10
N GLU A 229 2.76 -24.74 -2.01
CA GLU A 229 1.57 -25.58 -1.79
C GLU A 229 0.32 -24.80 -1.31
N LYS A 230 0.47 -23.60 -0.70
CA LYS A 230 -0.66 -22.76 -0.27
C LYS A 230 -1.19 -21.83 -1.38
N LYS A 231 -0.62 -21.89 -2.56
CA LYS A 231 -0.91 -20.93 -3.66
C LYS A 231 -2.36 -20.97 -4.15
N ILE A 232 -2.94 -22.16 -4.29
CA ILE A 232 -4.23 -22.36 -4.96
C ILE A 232 -5.42 -22.01 -4.05
N THR A 233 -5.25 -22.08 -2.72
CA THR A 233 -6.36 -21.92 -1.77
C THR A 233 -6.60 -20.46 -1.37
N LYS A 234 -5.58 -19.60 -1.31
CA LYS A 234 -5.72 -18.20 -0.92
C LYS A 234 -6.50 -17.39 -1.97
N TYR A 235 -6.19 -17.58 -3.24
CA TYR A 235 -6.82 -16.84 -4.35
C TYR A 235 -7.83 -17.73 -5.09
N SER A 236 -8.91 -18.11 -4.43
CA SER A 236 -9.99 -18.92 -5.01
C SER A 236 -11.03 -18.05 -5.72
N ASP A 237 -11.92 -18.67 -6.51
CA ASP A 237 -13.05 -17.96 -7.11
C ASP A 237 -14.00 -17.39 -6.06
N ASN A 238 -14.11 -18.03 -4.89
CA ASN A 238 -14.87 -17.50 -3.76
C ASN A 238 -14.20 -16.23 -3.18
N PHE A 239 -12.86 -16.18 -3.14
CA PHE A 239 -12.16 -14.96 -2.76
C PHE A 239 -12.47 -13.84 -3.75
N PHE A 240 -12.34 -14.08 -5.07
CA PHE A 240 -12.68 -13.08 -6.08
C PHE A 240 -14.10 -12.57 -5.90
N LYS A 241 -15.10 -13.46 -5.76
CA LYS A 241 -16.49 -13.08 -5.54
C LYS A 241 -16.70 -12.27 -4.27
N ALA A 242 -16.03 -12.62 -3.17
CA ALA A 242 -16.17 -11.92 -1.90
C ALA A 242 -15.64 -10.47 -1.94
N TYR A 243 -14.71 -10.16 -2.84
CA TYR A 243 -14.15 -8.83 -3.05
C TYR A 243 -14.76 -8.08 -4.25
N ASN A 244 -15.77 -8.67 -4.91
CA ASN A 244 -16.49 -8.08 -6.05
C ASN A 244 -18.00 -8.18 -5.84
N ASN A 245 -18.50 -8.05 -4.60
CA ASN A 245 -19.89 -8.24 -4.24
C ASN A 245 -20.68 -6.93 -4.04
N GLU A 246 -20.05 -5.79 -4.24
CA GLU A 246 -20.63 -4.46 -4.13
C GLU A 246 -20.10 -3.57 -5.24
N ASP A 247 -20.98 -2.66 -5.71
CA ASP A 247 -20.70 -1.76 -6.83
C ASP A 247 -21.04 -0.31 -6.43
N VAL A 248 -20.41 0.18 -5.36
CA VAL A 248 -20.57 1.58 -4.94
C VAL A 248 -19.53 2.45 -5.63
N GLN A 249 -20.00 3.33 -6.51
CA GLN A 249 -19.11 4.25 -7.24
C GLN A 249 -18.34 5.16 -6.27
N ASN A 250 -17.02 5.21 -6.43
CA ASN A 250 -16.12 6.03 -5.64
C ASN A 250 -15.05 6.66 -6.53
N TYR A 251 -15.06 7.98 -6.58
CA TYR A 251 -14.15 8.80 -7.39
C TYR A 251 -13.19 9.66 -6.53
N ASP A 252 -13.04 9.38 -5.24
CA ASP A 252 -12.27 10.24 -4.33
C ASP A 252 -10.81 10.37 -4.75
N ILE A 253 -10.19 9.28 -5.21
CA ILE A 253 -8.80 9.31 -5.69
C ILE A 253 -8.65 10.13 -6.98
N ILE A 254 -9.64 10.08 -7.88
CA ILE A 254 -9.66 10.87 -9.11
C ILE A 254 -9.81 12.36 -8.78
N LYS A 255 -10.73 12.69 -7.88
CA LYS A 255 -10.91 14.08 -7.41
C LYS A 255 -9.68 14.63 -6.71
N LEU A 256 -8.98 13.80 -5.92
CA LEU A 256 -7.71 14.19 -5.32
C LEU A 256 -6.67 14.50 -6.39
N LYS A 257 -6.54 13.64 -7.40
CA LYS A 257 -5.62 13.86 -8.51
C LYS A 257 -5.93 15.16 -9.27
N GLU A 258 -7.20 15.41 -9.57
CA GLU A 258 -7.64 16.67 -10.19
C GLU A 258 -7.30 17.90 -9.34
N ARG A 259 -7.40 17.82 -8.00
CA ARG A 259 -6.98 18.94 -7.11
C ARG A 259 -5.47 19.17 -7.18
N ILE A 260 -4.67 18.12 -7.16
CA ILE A 260 -3.20 18.20 -7.29
C ILE A 260 -2.80 18.85 -8.61
N ASP A 261 -3.43 18.40 -9.71
CA ASP A 261 -3.14 18.90 -11.06
C ASP A 261 -3.51 20.41 -11.21
N ASN A 262 -4.50 20.89 -10.44
CA ASN A 262 -4.89 22.31 -10.42
C ASN A 262 -4.02 23.19 -9.53
N GLU A 263 -3.22 22.63 -8.60
CA GLU A 263 -2.32 23.37 -7.72
C GLU A 263 -0.91 23.54 -8.31
N ASN A 264 -0.55 22.77 -9.34
CA ASN A 264 0.73 22.82 -10.05
C ASN A 264 0.64 23.63 -11.36
#